data_0e25ffb5ea03358555fe2596160693b5
#
_entry.id   0e25ffb5ea03358555fe2596160693b5
#
_cell.length_a   1.000
_cell.length_b   1.000
_cell.length_c   1.000
_cell.angle_alpha   90.00
_cell.angle_beta   90.00
_cell.angle_gamma   90.00
#
_symmetry.space_group_name_H-M   'P 1'
#
loop_
_entity.id
_entity.type
_entity.pdbx_description
1 polymer ?
#
loop_
_entity_poly.entity_id
_entity_poly.type
_entity_poly.pdbx_seq_one_letter_code
_entity_poly.pdbx_strand_id
1 'polypeptide(L)'
;MLKYITKRVLMSILTLMVILFVLFLMLSYMPGSPFNDEKLTAVQKQVLYAKYGLDQPFFVRFAKYVVNMFKGDLGVSYVLNKNRAVAEMIKGPLMVSIRIGAQGFVVGSIIGLLLGIAAALNHNTWIDSLCSVVSVLGVSVPSYVFALL
;
A
#
# COMPACT_ATOMS: atom_id res chain seq x y z
N MET A 1 14.04 10.55 25.69
CA MET A 1 13.25 9.49 25.03
C MET A 1 12.00 10.08 24.36
N LEU A 2 11.09 10.73 25.10
CA LEU A 2 9.84 11.28 24.58
C LEU A 2 10.03 12.25 23.39
N LYS A 3 10.94 13.24 23.53
CA LYS A 3 11.26 14.21 22.46
C LYS A 3 11.73 13.53 21.16
N TYR A 4 12.48 12.44 21.25
CA TYR A 4 12.93 11.67 20.09
C TYR A 4 11.75 10.96 19.40
N ILE A 5 10.90 10.29 20.18
CA ILE A 5 9.70 9.60 19.67
C ILE A 5 8.76 10.58 19.00
N THR A 6 8.46 11.71 19.66
CA THR A 6 7.57 12.76 19.09
C THR A 6 8.12 13.29 17.77
N LYS A 7 9.42 13.62 17.70
CA LYS A 7 10.06 14.07 16.47
C LYS A 7 9.92 13.03 15.36
N ARG A 8 10.14 11.74 15.67
CA ARG A 8 10.06 10.66 14.69
C ARG A 8 8.65 10.46 14.17
N VAL A 9 7.65 10.50 15.06
CA VAL A 9 6.23 10.41 14.69
C VAL A 9 5.82 11.58 13.80
N LEU A 10 6.19 12.82 14.17
CA LEU A 10 5.89 14.01 13.35
C LEU A 10 6.52 13.92 11.97
N MET A 11 7.77 13.49 11.87
CA MET A 11 8.44 13.32 10.58
C MET A 11 7.78 12.22 9.74
N SER A 12 7.34 11.12 10.36
CA SER A 12 6.60 10.06 9.66
C SER A 12 5.25 10.54 9.12
N ILE A 13 4.51 11.33 9.91
CA ILE A 13 3.26 11.93 9.48
C ILE A 13 3.50 12.92 8.33
N LEU A 14 4.53 13.76 8.44
CA LEU A 14 4.89 14.69 7.37
C LEU A 14 5.22 13.94 6.07
N THR A 15 6.05 12.90 6.15
CA THR A 15 6.41 12.07 4.99
C THR A 15 5.15 11.44 4.36
N LEU A 16 4.26 10.90 5.19
CA LEU A 16 2.99 10.34 4.73
C LEU A 16 2.14 11.40 4.00
N MET A 17 2.04 12.61 4.56
CA MET A 17 1.29 13.70 3.94
C MET A 17 1.88 14.11 2.59
N VAL A 18 3.21 14.18 2.48
CA VAL A 18 3.89 14.49 1.21
C VAL A 18 3.60 13.40 0.17
N ILE A 19 3.69 12.13 0.54
CA ILE A 19 3.39 11.01 -0.36
C ILE A 19 1.93 11.08 -0.83
N LEU A 20 0.98 11.26 0.10
CA LEU A 20 -0.44 11.40 -0.24
C LEU A 20 -0.70 12.59 -1.16
N PHE A 21 -0.05 13.72 -0.91
CA PHE A 21 -0.17 14.90 -1.76
C PHE A 21 0.33 14.63 -3.18
N VAL A 22 1.50 14.03 -3.33
CA VAL A 22 2.08 13.69 -4.64
C VAL A 22 1.19 12.70 -5.38
N LEU A 23 0.72 11.64 -4.72
CA LEU A 23 -0.20 10.66 -5.32
C LEU A 23 -1.51 11.31 -5.75
N PHE A 24 -2.11 12.14 -4.90
CA PHE A 24 -3.35 12.84 -5.22
C PHE A 24 -3.17 13.82 -6.38
N LEU A 25 -2.01 14.49 -6.44
CA LEU A 25 -1.63 15.36 -7.55
C LEU A 25 -1.51 14.57 -8.85
N MET A 26 -0.75 13.47 -8.84
CA MET A 26 -0.61 12.60 -10.01
C MET A 26 -1.97 12.09 -10.51
N LEU A 27 -2.83 11.62 -9.63
CA LEU A 27 -4.17 11.14 -9.98
C LEU A 27 -5.05 12.27 -10.52
N SER A 28 -4.93 13.49 -9.99
CA SER A 28 -5.73 14.65 -10.43
C SER A 28 -5.35 15.16 -11.82
N TYR A 29 -4.08 15.00 -12.20
CA TYR A 29 -3.56 15.42 -13.51
C TYR A 29 -3.47 14.26 -14.52
N MET A 30 -3.83 13.05 -14.11
CA MET A 30 -3.85 11.91 -15.03
C MET A 30 -4.88 12.16 -16.14
N PRO A 31 -4.51 12.02 -17.42
CA PRO A 31 -5.46 12.18 -18.52
C PRO A 31 -6.53 11.09 -18.44
N GLY A 32 -7.78 11.47 -18.62
CA GLY A 32 -8.95 10.61 -18.55
C GLY A 32 -9.94 11.07 -17.49
N SER A 33 -11.15 10.54 -17.58
CA SER A 33 -12.20 10.78 -16.59
C SER A 33 -12.34 9.55 -15.68
N PRO A 34 -12.60 9.73 -14.38
CA PRO A 34 -12.93 8.62 -13.49
C PRO A 34 -14.25 7.91 -13.84
N PHE A 35 -14.99 8.45 -14.82
CA PHE A 35 -16.22 7.88 -15.31
C PHE A 35 -16.03 7.37 -16.75
N ASN A 36 -16.85 6.40 -17.16
CA ASN A 36 -16.84 5.94 -18.56
C ASN A 36 -17.52 7.01 -19.46
N ASP A 37 -16.72 8.02 -19.82
CA ASP A 37 -17.17 9.26 -20.44
C ASP A 37 -17.76 9.07 -21.85
N GLU A 38 -17.43 7.97 -22.53
CA GLU A 38 -17.90 7.69 -23.90
C GLU A 38 -19.44 7.54 -23.98
N LYS A 39 -20.09 7.20 -22.85
CA LYS A 39 -21.52 6.94 -22.76
C LYS A 39 -22.30 8.05 -22.05
N LEU A 40 -21.64 9.13 -21.64
CA LEU A 40 -22.25 10.19 -20.86
C LEU A 40 -22.43 11.47 -21.68
N THR A 41 -23.61 12.08 -21.61
CA THR A 41 -23.84 13.42 -22.16
C THR A 41 -23.13 14.49 -21.35
N ALA A 42 -22.86 15.66 -21.93
CA ALA A 42 -22.20 16.77 -21.25
C ALA A 42 -22.92 17.16 -19.94
N VAL A 43 -24.25 17.16 -19.95
CA VAL A 43 -25.07 17.47 -18.76
C VAL A 43 -24.90 16.40 -17.68
N GLN A 44 -24.90 15.12 -18.05
CA GLN A 44 -24.70 14.02 -17.11
C GLN A 44 -23.30 14.06 -16.47
N LYS A 45 -22.27 14.40 -17.25
CA LYS A 45 -20.91 14.61 -16.73
C LYS A 45 -20.91 15.71 -15.67
N GLN A 46 -21.48 16.86 -15.97
CA GLN A 46 -21.51 18.00 -15.06
C GLN A 46 -22.21 17.67 -13.73
N VAL A 47 -23.35 16.97 -13.79
CA VAL A 47 -24.06 16.50 -12.60
C VAL A 47 -23.23 15.52 -11.77
N LEU A 48 -22.51 14.60 -12.42
CA LEU A 48 -21.62 13.65 -11.73
C LEU A 48 -20.42 14.37 -11.09
N TYR A 49 -19.79 15.29 -11.80
CA TYR A 49 -18.67 16.07 -11.27
C TYR A 49 -19.06 16.88 -10.04
N ALA A 50 -20.23 17.55 -10.10
CA ALA A 50 -20.79 18.27 -8.97
C ALA A 50 -21.15 17.35 -7.79
N LYS A 51 -21.79 16.19 -8.07
CA LYS A 51 -22.18 15.20 -7.04
C LYS A 51 -20.98 14.69 -6.25
N TYR A 52 -19.85 14.45 -6.91
CA TYR A 52 -18.63 13.91 -6.27
C TYR A 52 -17.62 15.00 -5.92
N GLY A 53 -17.97 16.28 -6.14
CA GLY A 53 -17.12 17.42 -5.81
C GLY A 53 -15.83 17.49 -6.62
N LEU A 54 -15.81 16.91 -7.80
CA LEU A 54 -14.66 16.91 -8.71
C LEU A 54 -14.47 18.25 -9.44
N ASP A 55 -15.48 19.08 -9.42
CA ASP A 55 -15.51 20.47 -9.91
C ASP A 55 -14.79 21.45 -8.98
N GLN A 56 -14.48 21.03 -7.74
CA GLN A 56 -13.86 21.89 -6.74
C GLN A 56 -12.35 22.07 -7.00
N PRO A 57 -11.76 23.22 -6.53
CA PRO A 57 -10.33 23.46 -6.62
C PRO A 57 -9.52 22.30 -5.99
N PHE A 58 -8.35 22.02 -6.57
CA PHE A 58 -7.47 20.92 -6.15
C PHE A 58 -7.23 20.88 -4.63
N PHE A 59 -6.87 22.01 -4.02
CA PHE A 59 -6.57 22.05 -2.58
C PHE A 59 -7.77 21.75 -1.70
N VAL A 60 -8.98 22.15 -2.12
CA VAL A 60 -10.22 21.85 -1.39
C VAL A 60 -10.52 20.36 -1.46
N ARG A 61 -10.35 19.75 -2.62
CA ARG A 61 -10.51 18.29 -2.83
C ARG A 61 -9.50 17.52 -1.99
N PHE A 62 -8.24 17.92 -2.00
CA PHE A 62 -7.19 17.28 -1.20
C PHE A 62 -7.49 17.39 0.31
N ALA A 63 -7.82 18.58 0.80
CA ALA A 63 -8.16 18.77 2.21
C ALA A 63 -9.35 17.91 2.64
N LYS A 64 -10.42 17.85 1.84
CA LYS A 64 -11.57 16.98 2.09
C LYS A 64 -11.17 15.49 2.10
N TYR A 65 -10.35 15.08 1.15
CA TYR A 65 -9.86 13.71 1.09
C TYR A 65 -9.10 13.31 2.36
N VAL A 66 -8.17 14.15 2.80
CA VAL A 66 -7.39 13.92 4.03
C VAL A 66 -8.30 13.86 5.26
N VAL A 67 -9.24 14.80 5.41
CA VAL A 67 -10.17 14.82 6.54
C VAL A 67 -11.06 13.58 6.56
N ASN A 68 -11.58 13.17 5.41
CA ASN A 68 -12.42 11.97 5.29
C ASN A 68 -11.63 10.70 5.58
N MET A 69 -10.39 10.61 5.11
CA MET A 69 -9.48 9.49 5.42
C MET A 69 -9.28 9.31 6.93
N PHE A 70 -9.10 10.40 7.68
CA PHE A 70 -9.00 10.34 9.15
C PHE A 70 -10.30 9.91 9.83
N LYS A 71 -11.44 10.10 9.18
CA LYS A 71 -12.76 9.60 9.64
C LYS A 71 -13.02 8.14 9.23
N GLY A 72 -12.09 7.49 8.51
CA GLY A 72 -12.26 6.15 7.97
C GLY A 72 -13.08 6.10 6.68
N ASP A 73 -13.43 7.24 6.10
CA ASP A 73 -14.14 7.34 4.84
C ASP A 73 -13.14 7.50 3.69
N LEU A 74 -12.93 6.41 2.95
CA LEU A 74 -12.07 6.36 1.77
C LEU A 74 -12.84 6.70 0.47
N GLY A 75 -14.09 7.16 0.59
CA GLY A 75 -14.95 7.46 -0.54
C GLY A 75 -15.60 6.22 -1.14
N VAL A 76 -16.16 6.42 -2.35
CA VAL A 76 -16.89 5.38 -3.08
C VAL A 76 -16.23 5.11 -4.43
N SER A 77 -16.36 3.89 -4.92
CA SER A 77 -15.88 3.49 -6.24
C SER A 77 -16.79 4.05 -7.34
N TYR A 78 -16.17 4.60 -8.39
CA TYR A 78 -16.91 5.15 -9.54
C TYR A 78 -17.05 4.15 -10.70
N VAL A 79 -16.13 3.19 -10.82
CA VAL A 79 -16.01 2.32 -11.99
C VAL A 79 -16.33 0.86 -11.67
N LEU A 80 -15.58 0.24 -10.76
CA LEU A 80 -15.64 -1.20 -10.52
C LEU A 80 -16.99 -1.64 -9.92
N ASN A 81 -17.38 -1.03 -8.80
CA ASN A 81 -18.67 -1.25 -8.15
C ASN A 81 -19.24 0.14 -7.80
N LYS A 82 -20.06 0.69 -8.70
CA LYS A 82 -20.58 2.05 -8.56
C LYS A 82 -21.26 2.26 -7.20
N ASN A 83 -20.86 3.34 -6.52
CA ASN A 83 -21.36 3.77 -5.20
C ASN A 83 -21.05 2.83 -4.03
N ARG A 84 -20.22 1.78 -4.21
CA ARG A 84 -19.78 0.94 -3.10
C ARG A 84 -18.62 1.62 -2.36
N ALA A 85 -18.65 1.59 -1.03
CA ALA A 85 -17.57 2.15 -0.21
C ALA A 85 -16.23 1.44 -0.51
N VAL A 86 -15.18 2.23 -0.75
CA VAL A 86 -13.83 1.72 -1.03
C VAL A 86 -13.30 0.90 0.15
N ALA A 87 -13.61 1.31 1.39
CA ALA A 87 -13.24 0.59 2.60
C ALA A 87 -13.75 -0.87 2.61
N GLU A 88 -15.00 -1.10 2.16
CA GLU A 88 -15.56 -2.45 2.03
C GLU A 88 -14.90 -3.27 0.94
N MET A 89 -14.56 -2.62 -0.17
CA MET A 89 -13.91 -3.30 -1.30
C MET A 89 -12.50 -3.78 -0.95
N ILE A 90 -11.76 -2.99 -0.15
CA ILE A 90 -10.38 -3.28 0.25
C ILE A 90 -10.34 -4.31 1.39
N LYS A 91 -11.36 -4.36 2.25
CA LYS A 91 -11.37 -5.20 3.46
C LYS A 91 -11.08 -6.69 3.16
N GLY A 92 -11.70 -7.24 2.15
CA GLY A 92 -11.49 -8.65 1.76
C GLY A 92 -10.06 -8.93 1.30
N PRO A 93 -9.58 -8.29 0.22
CA PRO A 93 -8.21 -8.44 -0.26
C PRO A 93 -7.15 -8.12 0.81
N LEU A 94 -7.38 -7.09 1.62
CA LEU A 94 -6.46 -6.71 2.70
C LEU A 94 -6.31 -7.83 3.74
N MET A 95 -7.41 -8.44 4.16
CA MET A 95 -7.37 -9.56 5.11
C MET A 95 -6.62 -10.78 4.56
N VAL A 96 -6.77 -11.07 3.27
CA VAL A 96 -6.01 -12.12 2.59
C VAL A 96 -4.52 -11.77 2.58
N SER A 97 -4.17 -10.54 2.20
CA SER A 97 -2.76 -10.09 2.18
C SER A 97 -2.12 -10.12 3.57
N ILE A 98 -2.84 -9.69 4.61
CA ILE A 98 -2.36 -9.76 6.00
C ILE A 98 -2.14 -11.21 6.42
N ARG A 99 -3.07 -12.11 6.10
CA ARG A 99 -2.95 -13.53 6.45
C ARG A 99 -1.72 -14.17 5.79
N ILE A 100 -1.55 -13.96 4.48
CA ILE A 100 -0.41 -14.50 3.72
C ILE A 100 0.89 -13.89 4.24
N GLY A 101 0.92 -12.56 4.43
CA GLY A 101 2.10 -11.86 4.95
C GLY A 101 2.48 -12.33 6.36
N ALA A 102 1.51 -12.52 7.26
CA ALA A 102 1.76 -13.04 8.60
C ALA A 102 2.30 -14.47 8.58
N GLN A 103 1.72 -15.34 7.74
CA GLN A 103 2.23 -16.71 7.57
C GLN A 103 3.66 -16.72 7.02
N GLY A 104 3.92 -15.94 5.97
CA GLY A 104 5.26 -15.81 5.38
C GLY A 104 6.27 -15.27 6.38
N PHE A 105 5.89 -14.26 7.19
CA PHE A 105 6.73 -13.71 8.23
C PHE A 105 7.09 -14.74 9.30
N VAL A 106 6.11 -15.49 9.81
CA VAL A 106 6.35 -16.52 10.85
C VAL A 106 7.26 -17.63 10.31
N VAL A 107 6.93 -18.19 9.14
CA VAL A 107 7.71 -19.26 8.53
C VAL A 107 9.13 -18.80 8.19
N GLY A 108 9.26 -17.63 7.57
CA GLY A 108 10.56 -17.05 7.22
C GLY A 108 11.42 -16.74 8.45
N SER A 109 10.80 -16.23 9.53
CA SER A 109 11.51 -15.98 10.79
C SER A 109 12.02 -17.26 11.44
N ILE A 110 11.21 -18.31 11.47
CA ILE A 110 11.63 -19.62 12.04
C ILE A 110 12.79 -20.20 11.22
N ILE A 111 12.65 -20.25 9.89
CA ILE A 111 13.70 -20.80 9.01
C ILE A 111 14.98 -19.96 9.12
N GLY A 112 14.87 -18.63 9.05
CA GLY A 112 16.01 -17.73 9.13
C GLY A 112 16.73 -17.84 10.47
N LEU A 113 15.99 -17.96 11.59
CA LEU A 113 16.56 -18.13 12.92
C LEU A 113 17.32 -19.46 13.03
N LEU A 114 16.72 -20.55 12.55
CA LEU A 114 17.35 -21.88 12.55
C LEU A 114 18.63 -21.91 11.72
N LEU A 115 18.60 -21.36 10.51
CA LEU A 115 19.77 -21.23 9.65
C LEU A 115 20.86 -20.36 10.28
N GLY A 116 20.47 -19.24 10.90
CA GLY A 116 21.41 -18.34 11.58
C GLY A 116 22.07 -19.00 12.79
N ILE A 117 21.32 -19.74 13.60
CA ILE A 117 21.86 -20.49 14.74
C ILE A 117 22.79 -21.61 14.24
N ALA A 118 22.39 -22.36 13.23
CA ALA A 118 23.20 -23.44 12.66
C ALA A 118 24.54 -22.90 12.11
N ALA A 119 24.53 -21.78 11.39
CA ALA A 119 25.73 -21.12 10.91
C ALA A 119 26.64 -20.64 12.05
N ALA A 120 26.04 -20.00 13.07
CA ALA A 120 26.81 -19.49 14.21
C ALA A 120 27.48 -20.59 15.03
N LEU A 121 26.78 -21.71 15.26
CA LEU A 121 27.33 -22.86 15.99
C LEU A 121 28.40 -23.63 15.21
N ASN A 122 28.40 -23.55 13.89
CA ASN A 122 29.35 -24.24 13.03
C ASN A 122 30.21 -23.25 12.22
N HIS A 123 30.63 -22.17 12.87
CA HIS A 123 31.38 -21.12 12.19
C HIS A 123 32.66 -21.64 11.51
N ASN A 124 32.93 -21.16 10.31
CA ASN A 124 34.03 -21.60 9.44
C ASN A 124 33.97 -23.07 8.99
N THR A 125 32.83 -23.72 9.06
CA THR A 125 32.65 -25.08 8.50
C THR A 125 31.85 -25.03 7.19
N TRP A 126 31.74 -26.19 6.52
CA TRP A 126 30.92 -26.34 5.34
C TRP A 126 29.42 -26.04 5.62
N ILE A 127 28.96 -26.29 6.85
CA ILE A 127 27.57 -26.00 7.29
C ILE A 127 27.31 -24.48 7.26
N ASP A 128 28.24 -23.68 7.78
CA ASP A 128 28.17 -22.22 7.74
C ASP A 128 28.12 -21.71 6.29
N SER A 129 28.98 -22.26 5.44
CA SER A 129 28.98 -21.92 4.00
C SER A 129 27.64 -22.28 3.31
N LEU A 130 27.08 -23.45 3.63
CA LEU A 130 25.77 -23.88 3.07
C LEU A 130 24.65 -22.97 3.54
N CYS A 131 24.56 -22.66 4.83
CA CYS A 131 23.55 -21.72 5.37
C CYS A 131 23.67 -20.33 4.74
N SER A 132 24.88 -19.86 4.52
CA SER A 132 25.15 -18.58 3.85
C SER A 132 24.69 -18.59 2.40
N VAL A 133 25.00 -19.65 1.65
CA VAL A 133 24.57 -19.81 0.26
C VAL A 133 23.04 -19.83 0.16
N VAL A 134 22.36 -20.60 1.03
CA VAL A 134 20.87 -20.65 1.06
C VAL A 134 20.29 -19.28 1.38
N SER A 135 20.87 -18.55 2.33
CA SER A 135 20.41 -17.20 2.70
C SER A 135 20.59 -16.21 1.55
N VAL A 136 21.75 -16.23 0.89
CA VAL A 136 22.04 -15.36 -0.26
C VAL A 136 21.10 -15.69 -1.44
N LEU A 137 20.87 -16.95 -1.73
CA LEU A 137 19.92 -17.37 -2.78
C LEU A 137 18.50 -16.86 -2.46
N GLY A 138 18.07 -17.00 -1.20
CA GLY A 138 16.75 -16.51 -0.77
C GLY A 138 16.53 -14.99 -0.94
N VAL A 139 17.59 -14.21 -0.81
CA VAL A 139 17.54 -12.74 -1.00
C VAL A 139 17.79 -12.34 -2.45
N SER A 140 18.67 -13.04 -3.15
CA SER A 140 19.12 -12.68 -4.51
C SER A 140 18.10 -13.05 -5.59
N VAL A 141 17.31 -14.12 -5.37
CA VAL A 141 16.27 -14.53 -6.34
C VAL A 141 15.05 -13.63 -6.20
N PRO A 142 14.61 -12.96 -7.27
CA PRO A 142 13.42 -12.12 -7.23
C PRO A 142 12.18 -12.92 -6.78
N SER A 143 11.36 -12.32 -5.91
CA SER A 143 10.20 -12.98 -5.29
C SER A 143 9.19 -13.56 -6.29
N TYR A 144 9.06 -12.97 -7.48
CA TYR A 144 8.18 -13.49 -8.53
C TYR A 144 8.66 -14.83 -9.12
N VAL A 145 9.98 -15.11 -9.08
CA VAL A 145 10.53 -16.41 -9.53
C VAL A 145 10.10 -17.50 -8.57
N PHE A 146 10.16 -17.25 -7.25
CA PHE A 146 9.64 -18.20 -6.25
C PHE A 146 8.13 -18.40 -6.34
N ALA A 147 7.38 -17.42 -6.83
CA ALA A 147 5.95 -17.53 -7.00
C ALA A 147 5.54 -18.38 -8.23
N LEU A 148 6.47 -18.61 -9.16
CA LEU A 148 6.25 -19.43 -10.37
C LEU A 148 6.70 -20.89 -10.21
N LEU A 149 7.45 -21.22 -9.15
CA LEU A 149 7.88 -22.57 -8.79
C LEU A 149 6.85 -23.26 -7.90
#